data_a1a2f5065aa3c065fb908ba57180e7d1
#
_entry.id   a1a2f5065aa3c065fb908ba57180e7d1
#
_cell.length_a   1.000
_cell.length_b   1.000
_cell.length_c   1.000
_cell.angle_alpha   90.00
_cell.angle_beta   90.00
_cell.angle_gamma   90.00
#
_symmetry.space_group_name_H-M   'P 1'
#
loop_
_entity.id
_entity.type
_entity.pdbx_description
1 polymer ?
#
loop_
_entity_poly.entity_id
_entity_poly.type
_entity_poly.pdbx_seq_one_letter_code
_entity_poly.pdbx_strand_id
1 'polypeptide(L)'
;MSRFSRISKTSIGKKLLMSATGLGMLGFVIGHLLGNLKVFFGPEELNSYAKWLEDHPGVTWPTRIALLLFIGTHIVQGVKLWLGNRAARPTRYVKEATLRASFASRYMLFSGLLMLSFVAFHLAHFTFMLTDPAYKSLQDAAGRHDVYLMVTTAFQNPILAGSYMTAMALLGLHLWHG
;
A
#
# COMPACT_ATOMS: atom_id res chain seq x y z
N MET A 1 3.57 -4.45 33.74
CA MET A 1 3.09 -4.04 32.39
C MET A 1 3.39 -2.56 32.21
N SER A 2 4.10 -2.16 31.15
CA SER A 2 4.41 -0.76 30.88
C SER A 2 3.12 0.05 30.57
N ARG A 3 3.16 1.38 30.77
CA ARG A 3 2.03 2.28 30.40
C ARG A 3 1.66 2.13 28.93
N PHE A 4 2.63 1.96 28.04
CA PHE A 4 2.44 1.75 26.60
C PHE A 4 1.63 0.47 26.32
N SER A 5 1.95 -0.65 26.99
CA SER A 5 1.21 -1.92 26.85
C SER A 5 -0.26 -1.82 27.31
N ARG A 6 -0.56 -0.95 28.26
CA ARG A 6 -1.95 -0.70 28.69
C ARG A 6 -2.71 0.17 27.69
N ILE A 7 -2.09 1.23 27.17
CA ILE A 7 -2.71 2.14 26.19
C ILE A 7 -3.00 1.40 24.88
N SER A 8 -2.05 0.60 24.36
CA SER A 8 -2.23 -0.13 23.10
C SER A 8 -3.36 -1.17 23.12
N LYS A 9 -3.83 -1.58 24.30
CA LYS A 9 -4.99 -2.47 24.45
C LYS A 9 -6.33 -1.74 24.40
N THR A 10 -6.35 -0.42 24.65
CA THR A 10 -7.58 0.38 24.58
C THR A 10 -8.01 0.63 23.13
N SER A 11 -9.29 0.93 22.91
CA SER A 11 -9.80 1.30 21.58
C SER A 11 -9.11 2.56 21.04
N ILE A 12 -8.81 3.53 21.89
CA ILE A 12 -8.10 4.76 21.53
C ILE A 12 -6.66 4.43 21.10
N GLY A 13 -5.95 3.62 21.90
CA GLY A 13 -4.58 3.24 21.57
C GLY A 13 -4.46 2.47 20.25
N LYS A 14 -5.42 1.57 19.96
CA LYS A 14 -5.50 0.87 18.67
C LYS A 14 -5.70 1.85 17.51
N LYS A 15 -6.58 2.84 17.65
CA LYS A 15 -6.82 3.88 16.65
C LYS A 15 -5.58 4.76 16.42
N LEU A 16 -4.88 5.15 17.49
CA LEU A 16 -3.64 5.93 17.39
C LEU A 16 -2.54 5.15 16.65
N LEU A 17 -2.37 3.86 16.94
CA LEU A 17 -1.41 3.01 16.24
C LEU A 17 -1.79 2.86 14.76
N MET A 18 -3.07 2.67 14.47
CA MET A 18 -3.57 2.56 13.10
C MET A 18 -3.33 3.87 12.32
N SER A 19 -3.61 5.03 12.92
CA SER A 19 -3.35 6.34 12.29
C SER A 19 -1.86 6.60 12.08
N ALA A 20 -1.01 6.32 13.07
CA ALA A 20 0.43 6.55 12.96
C ALA A 20 1.05 5.68 11.85
N THR A 21 0.65 4.40 11.78
CA THR A 21 1.12 3.50 10.72
C THR A 21 0.54 3.88 9.35
N GLY A 22 -0.70 4.35 9.29
CA GLY A 22 -1.33 4.88 8.08
C GLY A 22 -0.59 6.10 7.52
N LEU A 23 -0.23 7.05 8.39
CA LEU A 23 0.57 8.23 8.02
C LEU A 23 1.97 7.85 7.54
N GLY A 24 2.63 6.88 8.18
CA GLY A 24 3.92 6.37 7.72
C GLY A 24 3.85 5.76 6.33
N MET A 25 2.81 4.95 6.05
CA MET A 25 2.56 4.40 4.72
C MET A 25 2.24 5.48 3.69
N LEU A 26 1.43 6.49 4.06
CA LEU A 26 1.13 7.63 3.18
C LEU A 26 2.39 8.39 2.79
N GLY A 27 3.30 8.64 3.74
CA GLY A 27 4.60 9.25 3.45
C GLY A 27 5.40 8.46 2.43
N PHE A 28 5.43 7.13 2.58
CA PHE A 28 6.05 6.26 1.58
C PHE A 28 5.35 6.33 0.21
N VAL A 29 4.02 6.29 0.16
CA VAL A 29 3.26 6.36 -1.10
C VAL A 29 3.57 7.65 -1.84
N ILE A 30 3.69 8.79 -1.15
CA ILE A 30 4.09 10.06 -1.76
C ILE A 30 5.50 9.97 -2.35
N GLY A 31 6.48 9.49 -1.58
CA GLY A 31 7.85 9.32 -2.07
C GLY A 31 7.95 8.33 -3.24
N HIS A 32 7.19 7.23 -3.18
CA HIS A 32 7.11 6.24 -4.23
C HIS A 32 6.48 6.81 -5.51
N LEU A 33 5.43 7.61 -5.38
CA LEU A 33 4.82 8.34 -6.50
C LEU A 33 5.84 9.27 -7.15
N LEU A 34 6.55 10.09 -6.36
CA LEU A 34 7.56 11.02 -6.88
C LEU A 34 8.69 10.29 -7.62
N GLY A 35 9.11 9.11 -7.12
CA GLY A 35 10.06 8.26 -7.83
C GLY A 35 9.52 7.73 -9.15
N ASN A 36 8.26 7.26 -9.17
CA ASN A 36 7.63 6.74 -10.39
C ASN A 36 7.32 7.82 -11.43
N LEU A 37 7.08 9.07 -11.03
CA LEU A 37 6.91 10.20 -11.96
C LEU A 37 8.13 10.45 -12.83
N LYS A 38 9.31 9.92 -12.46
CA LYS A 38 10.53 9.97 -13.32
C LYS A 38 10.33 9.24 -14.66
N VAL A 39 9.33 8.37 -14.80
CA VAL A 39 8.98 7.76 -16.09
C VAL A 39 8.68 8.80 -17.18
N PHE A 40 8.13 9.95 -16.82
CA PHE A 40 7.83 11.03 -17.76
C PHE A 40 9.06 11.81 -18.24
N PHE A 41 10.19 11.65 -17.55
CA PHE A 41 11.47 12.26 -17.92
C PHE A 41 12.35 11.34 -18.76
N GLY A 42 11.88 10.12 -19.05
CA GLY A 42 12.52 9.18 -19.95
C GLY A 42 13.33 8.07 -19.25
N PRO A 43 13.92 7.15 -20.07
CA PRO A 43 14.57 5.96 -19.56
C PRO A 43 15.79 6.27 -18.68
N GLU A 44 16.60 7.27 -19.03
CA GLU A 44 17.80 7.63 -18.26
C GLU A 44 17.45 8.02 -16.83
N GLU A 45 16.44 8.88 -16.65
CA GLU A 45 16.05 9.37 -15.32
C GLU A 45 15.47 8.28 -14.42
N LEU A 46 14.63 7.39 -14.99
CA LEU A 46 14.03 6.33 -14.18
C LEU A 46 15.02 5.22 -13.86
N ASN A 47 15.84 4.80 -14.86
CA ASN A 47 16.80 3.71 -14.66
C ASN A 47 17.95 4.13 -13.74
N SER A 48 18.45 5.36 -13.86
CA SER A 48 19.45 5.90 -12.92
C SER A 48 18.94 5.97 -11.49
N TYR A 49 17.68 6.41 -11.30
CA TYR A 49 17.06 6.43 -9.97
C TYR A 49 16.88 5.02 -9.38
N ALA A 50 16.43 4.07 -10.21
CA ALA A 50 16.30 2.67 -9.78
C ALA A 50 17.66 2.08 -9.40
N LYS A 51 18.69 2.33 -10.19
CA LYS A 51 20.07 1.92 -9.90
C LYS A 51 20.60 2.55 -8.62
N TRP A 52 20.33 3.84 -8.41
CA TRP A 52 20.73 4.50 -7.17
C TRP A 52 20.11 3.82 -5.94
N LEU A 53 18.79 3.47 -6.00
CA LEU A 53 18.13 2.74 -4.91
C LEU A 53 18.74 1.35 -4.69
N GLU A 54 19.12 0.65 -5.75
CA GLU A 54 19.81 -0.65 -5.67
C GLU A 54 21.17 -0.51 -4.97
N ASP A 55 21.95 0.50 -5.33
CA ASP A 55 23.31 0.74 -4.80
C ASP A 55 23.31 1.29 -3.36
N HIS A 56 22.12 1.66 -2.83
CA HIS A 56 21.98 2.19 -1.47
C HIS A 56 21.12 1.27 -0.58
N PRO A 57 21.60 0.04 -0.26
CA PRO A 57 20.86 -0.90 0.59
C PRO A 57 20.59 -0.35 2.00
N GLY A 58 21.42 0.57 2.49
CA GLY A 58 21.20 1.28 3.75
C GLY A 58 19.94 2.19 3.77
N VAL A 59 19.39 2.55 2.62
CA VAL A 59 18.14 3.28 2.48
C VAL A 59 16.97 2.32 2.20
N THR A 60 17.17 1.40 1.26
CA THR A 60 16.10 0.54 0.76
C THR A 60 15.66 -0.51 1.78
N TRP A 61 16.60 -1.16 2.50
CA TRP A 61 16.22 -2.19 3.48
C TRP A 61 15.52 -1.65 4.71
N PRO A 62 15.98 -0.58 5.39
CA PRO A 62 15.21 0.02 6.49
C PRO A 62 13.80 0.45 6.06
N THR A 63 13.65 1.02 4.84
CA THR A 63 12.35 1.40 4.31
C THR A 63 11.43 0.18 4.12
N ARG A 64 11.94 -0.92 3.54
CA ARG A 64 11.18 -2.18 3.37
C ARG A 64 10.75 -2.76 4.70
N ILE A 65 11.64 -2.81 5.70
CA ILE A 65 11.33 -3.34 7.04
C ILE A 65 10.30 -2.45 7.71
N ALA A 66 10.46 -1.13 7.67
CA ALA A 66 9.49 -0.18 8.25
C ALA A 66 8.10 -0.35 7.63
N LEU A 67 8.02 -0.50 6.29
CA LEU A 67 6.76 -0.73 5.59
C LEU A 67 6.09 -2.04 6.01
N LEU A 68 6.83 -3.14 6.10
CA LEU A 68 6.29 -4.42 6.56
C LEU A 68 5.72 -4.30 7.98
N LEU A 69 6.42 -3.60 8.88
CA LEU A 69 5.94 -3.36 10.25
C LEU A 69 4.70 -2.45 10.27
N PHE A 70 4.67 -1.40 9.44
CA PHE A 70 3.52 -0.50 9.36
C PHE A 70 2.29 -1.21 8.79
N ILE A 71 2.43 -1.91 7.66
CA ILE A 71 1.34 -2.67 7.03
C ILE A 71 0.82 -3.74 8.00
N GLY A 72 1.70 -4.54 8.60
CA GLY A 72 1.31 -5.58 9.54
C GLY A 72 0.59 -5.00 10.77
N THR A 73 1.12 -3.94 11.37
CA THR A 73 0.49 -3.27 12.51
C THR A 73 -0.85 -2.68 12.12
N HIS A 74 -0.94 -1.96 11.00
CA HIS A 74 -2.18 -1.35 10.51
C HIS A 74 -3.28 -2.39 10.31
N ILE A 75 -2.99 -3.48 9.61
CA ILE A 75 -3.95 -4.58 9.38
C ILE A 75 -4.40 -5.19 10.71
N VAL A 76 -3.47 -5.53 11.59
CA VAL A 76 -3.79 -6.15 12.89
C VAL A 76 -4.69 -5.25 13.74
N GLN A 77 -4.40 -3.94 13.79
CA GLN A 77 -5.24 -3.01 14.53
C GLN A 77 -6.61 -2.80 13.87
N GLY A 78 -6.66 -2.71 12.55
CA GLY A 78 -7.90 -2.62 11.78
C GLY A 78 -8.83 -3.80 12.03
N VAL A 79 -8.30 -5.03 11.94
CA VAL A 79 -9.07 -6.27 12.22
C VAL A 79 -9.52 -6.33 13.69
N LYS A 80 -8.65 -5.99 14.65
CA LYS A 80 -9.01 -5.96 16.08
C LYS A 80 -10.12 -4.95 16.38
N LEU A 81 -10.08 -3.78 15.76
CA LEU A 81 -11.13 -2.78 15.90
C LEU A 81 -12.45 -3.25 15.28
N TRP A 82 -12.40 -3.84 14.09
CA TRP A 82 -13.58 -4.39 13.42
C TRP A 82 -14.24 -5.51 14.24
N LEU A 83 -13.45 -6.48 14.72
CA LEU A 83 -13.93 -7.57 15.57
C LEU A 83 -14.52 -7.03 16.89
N GLY A 84 -13.85 -6.09 17.54
CA GLY A 84 -14.33 -5.46 18.77
C GLY A 84 -15.65 -4.71 18.58
N ASN A 85 -15.79 -3.97 17.47
CA ASN A 85 -17.03 -3.26 17.13
C ASN A 85 -18.18 -4.24 16.84
N ARG A 86 -17.88 -5.37 16.21
CA ARG A 86 -18.89 -6.42 15.93
C ARG A 86 -19.32 -7.13 17.21
N ALA A 87 -18.38 -7.46 18.10
CA ALA A 87 -18.68 -8.09 19.40
C ALA A 87 -19.46 -7.17 20.34
N ALA A 88 -19.25 -5.86 20.28
CA ALA A 88 -20.00 -4.89 21.07
C ALA A 88 -21.49 -4.76 20.65
N ARG A 89 -21.88 -5.36 19.50
CA ARG A 89 -23.26 -5.36 18.98
C ARG A 89 -23.72 -6.74 18.54
N PRO A 90 -24.14 -7.60 19.47
CA PRO A 90 -24.58 -8.95 19.13
C PRO A 90 -25.93 -8.96 18.37
N THR A 91 -26.77 -7.93 18.55
CA THR A 91 -28.06 -7.79 17.87
C THR A 91 -28.03 -6.68 16.82
N ARG A 92 -28.56 -6.96 15.62
CA ARG A 92 -28.72 -5.96 14.57
C ARG A 92 -29.83 -4.96 14.90
N TYR A 93 -29.74 -3.74 14.34
CA TYR A 93 -30.85 -2.81 14.42
C TYR A 93 -32.04 -3.34 13.66
N VAL A 94 -33.24 -3.22 14.25
CA VAL A 94 -34.53 -3.53 13.58
C VAL A 94 -34.78 -2.55 12.43
N LYS A 95 -34.29 -1.30 12.55
CA LYS A 95 -34.34 -0.27 11.51
C LYS A 95 -32.95 0.35 11.37
N GLU A 96 -32.30 0.09 10.23
CA GLU A 96 -31.01 0.71 9.91
C GLU A 96 -31.24 2.12 9.37
N ALA A 97 -30.94 3.14 10.19
CA ALA A 97 -30.87 4.54 9.77
C ALA A 97 -29.43 5.04 9.91
N THR A 98 -28.64 4.95 8.84
CA THR A 98 -27.26 5.44 8.82
C THR A 98 -27.27 6.94 8.53
N LEU A 99 -27.43 7.77 9.58
CA LEU A 99 -27.53 9.23 9.43
C LEU A 99 -26.19 9.89 9.12
N ARG A 100 -25.04 9.33 9.55
CA ARG A 100 -23.70 9.96 9.42
C ARG A 100 -22.59 9.02 8.97
N ALA A 101 -22.79 7.70 8.92
CA ALA A 101 -21.77 6.78 8.46
C ALA A 101 -21.74 6.78 6.92
N SER A 102 -20.62 7.26 6.35
CA SER A 102 -20.43 7.26 4.90
C SER A 102 -20.33 5.83 4.35
N PHE A 103 -20.53 5.68 3.05
CA PHE A 103 -20.34 4.40 2.36
C PHE A 103 -18.92 3.86 2.60
N ALA A 104 -17.89 4.69 2.44
CA ALA A 104 -16.51 4.28 2.59
C ALA A 104 -16.19 3.84 4.03
N SER A 105 -16.70 4.51 5.08
CA SER A 105 -16.49 4.09 6.48
C SER A 105 -17.08 2.71 6.80
N ARG A 106 -18.17 2.33 6.12
CA ARG A 106 -18.79 1.01 6.31
C ARG A 106 -18.02 -0.12 5.63
N TYR A 107 -17.31 0.21 4.55
CA TYR A 107 -16.56 -0.76 3.74
C TYR A 107 -15.03 -0.69 3.95
N MET A 108 -14.56 -0.02 5.03
CA MET A 108 -13.13 0.13 5.31
C MET A 108 -12.35 -1.19 5.35
N LEU A 109 -12.89 -2.23 5.99
CA LEU A 109 -12.23 -3.54 6.02
C LEU A 109 -12.16 -4.14 4.61
N PHE A 110 -13.22 -4.02 3.83
CA PHE A 110 -13.27 -4.56 2.46
C PHE A 110 -12.28 -3.82 1.55
N SER A 111 -12.25 -2.49 1.59
CA SER A 111 -11.29 -1.70 0.82
C SER A 111 -9.85 -2.00 1.26
N GLY A 112 -9.60 -2.21 2.55
CA GLY A 112 -8.29 -2.63 3.08
C GLY A 112 -7.85 -4.00 2.56
N LEU A 113 -8.76 -4.97 2.44
CA LEU A 113 -8.47 -6.29 1.85
C LEU A 113 -8.17 -6.19 0.36
N LEU A 114 -8.89 -5.36 -0.38
CA LEU A 114 -8.61 -5.09 -1.80
C LEU A 114 -7.23 -4.44 -1.96
N MET A 115 -6.88 -3.47 -1.09
CA MET A 115 -5.55 -2.86 -1.09
C MET A 115 -4.44 -3.87 -0.77
N LEU A 116 -4.66 -4.77 0.20
CA LEU A 116 -3.70 -5.82 0.51
C LEU A 116 -3.49 -6.76 -0.68
N SER A 117 -4.55 -7.16 -1.36
CA SER A 117 -4.49 -7.99 -2.57
C SER A 117 -3.74 -7.28 -3.70
N PHE A 118 -4.00 -5.97 -3.88
CA PHE A 118 -3.29 -5.17 -4.86
C PHE A 118 -1.79 -5.03 -4.51
N VAL A 119 -1.44 -4.76 -3.25
CA VAL A 119 -0.03 -4.67 -2.83
C VAL A 119 0.70 -6.00 -3.08
N ALA A 120 0.07 -7.14 -2.77
CA ALA A 120 0.64 -8.45 -3.06
C ALA A 120 0.86 -8.67 -4.57
N PHE A 121 -0.12 -8.31 -5.39
CA PHE A 121 0.00 -8.35 -6.85
C PHE A 121 1.09 -7.38 -7.36
N HIS A 122 1.13 -6.15 -6.87
CA HIS A 122 2.14 -5.16 -7.24
C HIS A 122 3.57 -5.64 -6.94
N LEU A 123 3.79 -6.23 -5.77
CA LEU A 123 5.09 -6.82 -5.43
C LEU A 123 5.42 -8.02 -6.33
N ALA A 124 4.46 -8.90 -6.59
CA ALA A 124 4.65 -10.02 -7.52
C ALA A 124 4.98 -9.54 -8.94
N HIS A 125 4.34 -8.46 -9.38
CA HIS A 125 4.50 -7.91 -10.72
C HIS A 125 5.86 -7.21 -10.90
N PHE A 126 6.18 -6.19 -10.10
CA PHE A 126 7.35 -5.33 -10.35
C PHE A 126 8.55 -5.60 -9.44
N THR A 127 8.33 -6.18 -8.25
CA THR A 127 9.45 -6.45 -7.34
C THR A 127 10.01 -7.86 -7.54
N PHE A 128 9.14 -8.87 -7.57
CA PHE A 128 9.55 -10.26 -7.73
C PHE A 128 9.54 -10.72 -9.20
N MET A 129 8.91 -9.94 -10.10
CA MET A 129 8.80 -10.21 -11.54
C MET A 129 8.30 -11.63 -11.83
N LEU A 130 7.24 -12.04 -11.08
CA LEU A 130 6.65 -13.37 -11.19
C LEU A 130 5.63 -13.48 -12.32
N THR A 131 5.06 -12.36 -12.75
CA THR A 131 4.03 -12.30 -13.79
C THR A 131 4.62 -12.38 -15.20
N ASP A 132 5.84 -11.89 -15.38
CA ASP A 132 6.62 -12.01 -16.60
C ASP A 132 8.11 -12.17 -16.26
N PRO A 133 8.63 -13.40 -16.34
CA PRO A 133 10.04 -13.67 -16.06
C PRO A 133 11.03 -12.96 -16.99
N ALA A 134 10.59 -12.53 -18.19
CA ALA A 134 11.42 -11.80 -19.14
C ALA A 134 11.87 -10.44 -18.56
N TYR A 135 11.11 -9.86 -17.65
CA TYR A 135 11.48 -8.61 -16.98
C TYR A 135 12.82 -8.68 -16.25
N LYS A 136 13.21 -9.85 -15.76
CA LYS A 136 14.49 -10.03 -15.03
C LYS A 136 15.73 -9.84 -15.90
N SER A 137 15.59 -10.05 -17.20
CA SER A 137 16.70 -9.98 -18.17
C SER A 137 16.76 -8.64 -18.91
N LEU A 138 15.81 -7.71 -18.67
CA LEU A 138 15.82 -6.42 -19.33
C LEU A 138 17.02 -5.58 -18.85
N GLN A 139 17.81 -5.10 -19.82
CA GLN A 139 18.94 -4.22 -19.57
C GLN A 139 18.91 -3.03 -20.51
N ASP A 140 19.25 -1.86 -20.00
CA ASP A 140 19.44 -0.67 -20.81
C ASP A 140 20.84 -0.63 -21.45
N ALA A 141 21.11 0.40 -22.24
CA ALA A 141 22.40 0.56 -22.95
C ALA A 141 23.60 0.70 -21.99
N ALA A 142 23.38 1.06 -20.73
CA ALA A 142 24.40 1.14 -19.69
C ALA A 142 24.56 -0.15 -18.88
N GLY A 143 23.83 -1.23 -19.24
CA GLY A 143 23.85 -2.52 -18.54
C GLY A 143 23.11 -2.52 -17.18
N ARG A 144 22.30 -1.48 -16.90
CA ARG A 144 21.43 -1.42 -15.73
C ARG A 144 20.12 -2.17 -16.02
N HIS A 145 19.44 -2.64 -14.97
CA HIS A 145 18.08 -3.17 -15.12
C HIS A 145 17.16 -2.10 -15.73
N ASP A 146 16.52 -2.41 -16.86
CA ASP A 146 15.68 -1.47 -17.60
C ASP A 146 14.26 -1.41 -17.01
N VAL A 147 14.13 -0.68 -15.90
CA VAL A 147 12.86 -0.44 -15.22
C VAL A 147 11.89 0.37 -16.08
N TYR A 148 12.43 1.30 -16.91
CA TYR A 148 11.60 2.11 -17.79
C TYR A 148 10.89 1.23 -18.83
N LEU A 149 11.62 0.37 -19.52
CA LEU A 149 11.05 -0.55 -20.51
C LEU A 149 10.06 -1.52 -19.85
N MET A 150 10.41 -2.06 -18.66
CA MET A 150 9.54 -2.94 -17.89
C MET A 150 8.18 -2.28 -17.58
N VAL A 151 8.19 -1.06 -17.06
CA VAL A 151 6.97 -0.34 -16.65
C VAL A 151 6.14 0.06 -17.89
N THR A 152 6.78 0.63 -18.91
CA THR A 152 6.08 1.10 -20.10
C THR A 152 5.47 -0.06 -20.88
N THR A 153 6.16 -1.19 -21.02
CA THR A 153 5.63 -2.39 -21.66
C THR A 153 4.48 -2.99 -20.87
N ALA A 154 4.60 -3.08 -19.54
CA ALA A 154 3.53 -3.60 -18.70
C ALA A 154 2.22 -2.82 -18.88
N PHE A 155 2.29 -1.50 -18.90
CA PHE A 155 1.09 -0.64 -19.01
C PHE A 155 0.56 -0.48 -20.45
N GLN A 156 1.20 -1.05 -21.45
CA GLN A 156 0.58 -1.24 -22.78
C GLN A 156 -0.58 -2.24 -22.73
N ASN A 157 -0.60 -3.13 -21.74
CA ASN A 157 -1.74 -4.01 -21.52
C ASN A 157 -2.88 -3.23 -20.83
N PRO A 158 -4.05 -3.04 -21.52
CA PRO A 158 -5.14 -2.22 -20.97
C PRO A 158 -5.79 -2.82 -19.71
N ILE A 159 -5.74 -4.14 -19.56
CA ILE A 159 -6.28 -4.82 -18.36
C ILE A 159 -5.39 -4.50 -17.15
N LEU A 160 -4.08 -4.57 -17.32
CA LEU A 160 -3.13 -4.20 -16.27
C LEU A 160 -3.27 -2.72 -15.93
N ALA A 161 -3.22 -1.83 -16.91
CA ALA A 161 -3.40 -0.40 -16.69
C ALA A 161 -4.70 -0.09 -15.95
N GLY A 162 -5.83 -0.67 -16.38
CA GLY A 162 -7.13 -0.52 -15.73
C GLY A 162 -7.15 -1.04 -14.30
N SER A 163 -6.48 -2.16 -14.00
CA SER A 163 -6.38 -2.71 -12.64
C SER A 163 -5.62 -1.77 -11.70
N TYR A 164 -4.50 -1.19 -12.14
CA TYR A 164 -3.74 -0.20 -11.39
C TYR A 164 -4.52 1.10 -11.16
N MET A 165 -5.21 1.62 -12.19
CA MET A 165 -6.08 2.79 -12.06
C MET A 165 -7.20 2.55 -11.04
N THR A 166 -7.84 1.41 -11.09
CA THR A 166 -8.88 1.00 -10.13
C THR A 166 -8.33 0.94 -8.71
N ALA A 167 -7.14 0.34 -8.54
CA ALA A 167 -6.49 0.27 -7.24
C ALA A 167 -6.14 1.65 -6.69
N MET A 168 -5.70 2.60 -7.53
CA MET A 168 -5.42 3.98 -7.10
C MET A 168 -6.69 4.72 -6.68
N ALA A 169 -7.81 4.51 -7.40
CA ALA A 169 -9.10 5.07 -7.01
C ALA A 169 -9.56 4.50 -5.64
N LEU A 170 -9.42 3.20 -5.44
CA LEU A 170 -9.73 2.54 -4.17
C LEU A 170 -8.81 3.02 -3.04
N LEU A 171 -7.53 3.24 -3.30
CA LEU A 171 -6.59 3.84 -2.33
C LEU A 171 -7.05 5.23 -1.93
N GLY A 172 -7.44 6.07 -2.89
CA GLY A 172 -8.00 7.41 -2.62
C GLY A 172 -9.22 7.35 -1.70
N LEU A 173 -10.15 6.42 -1.95
CA LEU A 173 -11.32 6.20 -1.10
C LEU A 173 -10.94 5.67 0.28
N HIS A 174 -9.94 4.80 0.39
CA HIS A 174 -9.43 4.28 1.65
C HIS A 174 -8.79 5.39 2.50
N LEU A 175 -7.98 6.25 1.89
CA LEU A 175 -7.33 7.39 2.55
C LEU A 175 -8.32 8.48 2.96
N TRP A 176 -9.38 8.70 2.18
CA TRP A 176 -10.41 9.71 2.48
C TRP A 176 -11.12 9.45 3.82
N HIS A 177 -11.15 8.20 4.27
CA HIS A 177 -11.90 7.77 5.46
C HIS A 177 -11.02 7.10 6.54
N GLY A 178 -9.72 6.94 6.27
CA GLY A 178 -8.70 6.46 7.23
C GLY A 178 -8.08 7.56 8.07
#